data_4b7c276c82e1521fd3ebd406cb9ee336
#
_entry.id   4b7c276c82e1521fd3ebd406cb9ee336
#
_cell.length_a   1.000
_cell.length_b   1.000
_cell.length_c   1.000
_cell.angle_alpha   90.00
_cell.angle_beta   90.00
_cell.angle_gamma   90.00
#
_symmetry.space_group_name_H-M   'P 1'
#
loop_
_entity.id
_entity.type
_entity.pdbx_description
1 polymer ?
#
loop_
_entity_poly.entity_id
_entity_poly.type
_entity_poly.pdbx_seq_one_letter_code
_entity_poly.pdbx_strand_id
1 'polypeptide(L)'
;QAVQAFAEAITKAHPKAGVVYMGLPTPDMPRLHAFVGEQVFVADAQGRIAGEASAPWAHFLEHLHIYLHLPETIGLIVVGLVGAALTGLIVSGFLAHPKIFRDAFAFRWAGAKRLSQADLHNRLSVWGAPFHLVVAWTGAYIGLATLLLFAVAGVTTKGDIAKVTAPIYGEVPKADPTPAPFPDLVATLAWFDGKPDLKPTLISLTALGTKGQLVEVNALMPKRLIYAERYTFDVQGRMTRKLGLSDDGLGKQVFASSYPLHFGSFGGLPVKIAYGLLGAALCVVTSSGVTIWLTRRRDRGRPAERLEKAWAAIVWGSTATLALSAALQLALKVPPVWTFWAPLAVLVAAAVAVKDARFWIVSLRIATSAILAAVVVVQAVKFGGLAFGGVSLGVNLTLLALAAVIAPWRKPLARAAA
;
A
#
# COMPACT_ATOMS: atom_id res chain seq x y z
N GLN A 1 3.45 -26.04 -18.66
CA GLN A 1 4.86 -26.52 -18.67
C GLN A 1 5.81 -25.49 -18.06
N ALA A 2 5.79 -24.21 -18.49
CA ALA A 2 6.69 -23.18 -17.93
C ALA A 2 6.54 -23.02 -16.40
N VAL A 3 5.33 -23.13 -15.85
CA VAL A 3 5.08 -23.06 -14.39
C VAL A 3 5.79 -24.21 -13.66
N GLN A 4 5.70 -25.42 -14.19
CA GLN A 4 6.39 -26.60 -13.64
C GLN A 4 7.91 -26.39 -13.63
N ALA A 5 8.47 -26.04 -14.79
CA ALA A 5 9.91 -25.81 -14.92
C ALA A 5 10.44 -24.71 -13.99
N PHE A 6 9.65 -23.63 -13.83
CA PHE A 6 10.01 -22.53 -12.93
C PHE A 6 9.96 -22.93 -11.46
N ALA A 7 8.93 -23.70 -11.05
CA ALA A 7 8.82 -24.20 -9.68
C ALA A 7 10.01 -25.11 -9.33
N GLU A 8 10.38 -26.02 -10.22
CA GLU A 8 11.54 -26.91 -10.06
C GLU A 8 12.85 -26.11 -9.97
N ALA A 9 13.04 -25.11 -10.87
CA ALA A 9 14.22 -24.28 -10.89
C ALA A 9 14.38 -23.46 -9.59
N ILE A 10 13.28 -22.82 -9.11
CA ILE A 10 13.28 -22.05 -7.85
C ILE A 10 13.54 -22.95 -6.64
N THR A 11 12.89 -24.11 -6.57
CA THR A 11 13.10 -25.06 -5.47
C THR A 11 14.55 -25.57 -5.43
N LYS A 12 15.14 -25.85 -6.59
CA LYS A 12 16.53 -26.24 -6.70
C LYS A 12 17.50 -25.14 -6.30
N ALA A 13 17.20 -23.88 -6.66
CA ALA A 13 18.01 -22.71 -6.30
C ALA A 13 17.89 -22.36 -4.80
N HIS A 14 16.74 -22.62 -4.19
CA HIS A 14 16.42 -22.29 -2.80
C HIS A 14 15.90 -23.48 -1.99
N PRO A 15 16.72 -24.54 -1.79
CA PRO A 15 16.29 -25.80 -1.18
C PRO A 15 15.87 -25.68 0.28
N LYS A 16 16.19 -24.56 0.94
CA LYS A 16 15.82 -24.27 2.34
C LYS A 16 14.57 -23.40 2.46
N ALA A 17 13.94 -23.03 1.34
CA ALA A 17 12.72 -22.23 1.36
C ALA A 17 11.58 -23.08 1.95
N GLY A 18 11.01 -22.65 3.07
CA GLY A 18 9.87 -23.33 3.69
C GLY A 18 8.61 -23.23 2.84
N VAL A 19 8.40 -22.06 2.21
CA VAL A 19 7.27 -21.76 1.30
C VAL A 19 7.78 -20.98 0.11
N VAL A 20 7.28 -21.32 -1.08
CA VAL A 20 7.46 -20.57 -2.32
C VAL A 20 6.08 -20.11 -2.81
N TYR A 21 5.92 -18.83 -3.01
CA TYR A 21 4.70 -18.26 -3.61
C TYR A 21 4.96 -17.94 -5.07
N MET A 22 4.22 -18.57 -5.98
CA MET A 22 4.35 -18.35 -7.42
C MET A 22 3.16 -17.56 -7.94
N GLY A 23 3.39 -16.31 -8.36
CA GLY A 23 2.40 -15.48 -9.03
C GLY A 23 2.29 -15.84 -10.51
N LEU A 24 1.08 -16.21 -10.94
CA LEU A 24 0.76 -16.45 -12.34
C LEU A 24 0.58 -15.12 -13.08
N PRO A 25 0.78 -15.07 -14.41
CA PRO A 25 0.61 -13.85 -15.18
C PRO A 25 -0.78 -13.23 -15.02
N THR A 26 -0.84 -11.96 -14.70
CA THR A 26 -2.06 -11.16 -14.60
C THR A 26 -1.89 -9.87 -15.42
N PRO A 27 -2.95 -9.13 -15.73
CA PRO A 27 -2.81 -7.83 -16.41
C PRO A 27 -1.90 -6.84 -15.66
N ASP A 28 -1.84 -6.92 -14.33
CA ASP A 28 -1.01 -6.05 -13.49
C ASP A 28 0.45 -6.51 -13.43
N MET A 29 0.68 -7.81 -13.52
CA MET A 29 2.01 -8.45 -13.50
C MET A 29 2.04 -9.53 -14.59
N PRO A 30 2.34 -9.16 -15.84
CA PRO A 30 2.21 -10.08 -17.00
C PRO A 30 3.35 -11.10 -17.10
N ARG A 31 4.05 -11.37 -16.01
CA ARG A 31 5.15 -12.34 -15.94
C ARG A 31 4.92 -13.35 -14.84
N LEU A 32 5.26 -14.60 -15.13
CA LEU A 32 5.39 -15.62 -14.11
C LEU A 32 6.53 -15.23 -13.16
N HIS A 33 6.27 -15.22 -11.86
CA HIS A 33 7.23 -14.80 -10.84
C HIS A 33 7.09 -15.63 -9.57
N ALA A 34 8.11 -15.63 -8.73
CA ALA A 34 8.09 -16.33 -7.46
C ALA A 34 8.65 -15.45 -6.35
N PHE A 35 8.02 -15.53 -5.18
CA PHE A 35 8.51 -14.93 -3.95
C PHE A 35 9.15 -16.01 -3.09
N VAL A 36 10.40 -15.77 -2.68
CA VAL A 36 11.15 -16.60 -1.74
C VAL A 36 11.65 -15.66 -0.63
N GLY A 37 10.96 -15.61 0.48
CA GLY A 37 11.14 -14.56 1.46
C GLY A 37 10.83 -13.18 0.85
N GLU A 38 11.77 -12.24 0.94
CA GLU A 38 11.63 -10.89 0.35
C GLU A 38 12.13 -10.80 -1.11
N GLN A 39 12.73 -11.87 -1.63
CA GLN A 39 13.26 -11.90 -3.00
C GLN A 39 12.16 -12.26 -4.00
N VAL A 40 12.15 -11.55 -5.12
CA VAL A 40 11.22 -11.80 -6.24
C VAL A 40 12.00 -12.23 -7.46
N PHE A 41 11.75 -13.44 -7.93
CA PHE A 41 12.35 -14.00 -9.14
C PHE A 41 11.33 -13.97 -10.28
N VAL A 42 11.78 -13.69 -11.50
CA VAL A 42 10.95 -13.70 -12.71
C VAL A 42 11.38 -14.81 -13.64
N ALA A 43 10.40 -15.42 -14.31
CA ALA A 43 10.64 -16.46 -15.30
C ALA A 43 10.76 -15.89 -16.71
N ASP A 44 11.51 -16.61 -17.56
CA ASP A 44 11.41 -16.49 -19.02
C ASP A 44 10.23 -17.31 -19.57
N ALA A 45 10.01 -17.26 -20.88
CA ALA A 45 8.93 -17.98 -21.54
C ALA A 45 9.02 -19.52 -21.40
N GLN A 46 10.20 -20.04 -21.12
CA GLN A 46 10.46 -21.46 -20.92
C GLN A 46 10.37 -21.90 -19.44
N GLY A 47 10.16 -20.95 -18.53
CA GLY A 47 10.10 -21.22 -17.09
C GLY A 47 11.49 -21.28 -16.43
N ARG A 48 12.54 -20.78 -17.06
CA ARG A 48 13.86 -20.64 -16.43
C ARG A 48 13.91 -19.35 -15.63
N ILE A 49 14.70 -19.29 -14.57
CA ILE A 49 14.93 -18.06 -13.81
C ILE A 49 15.64 -17.05 -14.71
N ALA A 50 14.92 -16.00 -15.11
CA ALA A 50 15.46 -14.93 -15.96
C ALA A 50 16.22 -13.88 -15.14
N GLY A 51 15.95 -13.78 -13.85
CA GLY A 51 16.61 -12.86 -12.93
C GLY A 51 15.79 -12.54 -11.71
N GLU A 52 16.38 -11.72 -10.84
CA GLU A 52 15.72 -11.16 -9.67
C GLU A 52 15.11 -9.80 -10.01
N ALA A 53 13.83 -9.60 -9.68
CA ALA A 53 13.16 -8.34 -9.79
C ALA A 53 13.41 -7.54 -8.50
N SER A 54 14.05 -6.39 -8.64
CA SER A 54 14.34 -5.52 -7.50
C SER A 54 13.64 -4.17 -7.67
N ALA A 55 12.85 -3.80 -6.66
CA ALA A 55 12.13 -2.52 -6.61
C ALA A 55 12.32 -1.84 -5.25
N PRO A 56 13.55 -1.47 -4.84
CA PRO A 56 13.86 -1.04 -3.47
C PRO A 56 13.04 0.16 -3.01
N TRP A 57 12.72 1.09 -3.91
CA TRP A 57 11.91 2.26 -3.55
C TRP A 57 10.43 1.92 -3.39
N ALA A 58 9.89 0.97 -4.17
CA ALA A 58 8.52 0.49 -4.01
C ALA A 58 8.38 -0.29 -2.68
N HIS A 59 9.32 -1.18 -2.36
CA HIS A 59 9.39 -1.86 -1.06
C HIS A 59 9.51 -0.88 0.10
N PHE A 60 10.33 0.17 -0.05
CA PHE A 60 10.42 1.22 0.95
C PHE A 60 9.07 1.89 1.21
N LEU A 61 8.30 2.24 0.17
CA LEU A 61 6.97 2.85 0.31
C LEU A 61 5.96 1.90 0.95
N GLU A 62 6.01 0.63 0.56
CA GLU A 62 5.18 -0.42 1.15
C GLU A 62 5.45 -0.54 2.65
N HIS A 63 6.70 -0.69 3.05
CA HIS A 63 7.11 -0.81 4.45
C HIS A 63 6.86 0.48 5.25
N LEU A 64 6.98 1.64 4.64
CA LEU A 64 6.59 2.92 5.26
C LEU A 64 5.09 2.95 5.56
N HIS A 65 4.27 2.44 4.65
CA HIS A 65 2.82 2.40 4.81
C HIS A 65 2.37 1.34 5.82
N ILE A 66 2.94 0.14 5.77
CA ILE A 66 2.47 -1.00 6.57
C ILE A 66 2.94 -0.90 8.03
N TYR A 67 4.20 -0.53 8.28
CA TYR A 67 4.78 -0.54 9.64
C TYR A 67 5.80 0.57 9.94
N LEU A 68 5.87 1.63 9.14
CA LEU A 68 6.75 2.80 9.37
C LEU A 68 8.24 2.47 9.51
N HIS A 69 8.71 1.33 8.95
CA HIS A 69 10.06 0.76 9.14
C HIS A 69 10.41 0.48 10.62
N LEU A 70 9.43 0.40 11.49
CA LEU A 70 9.57 -0.14 12.86
C LEU A 70 9.68 -1.68 12.80
N PRO A 71 10.06 -2.35 13.89
CA PRO A 71 9.89 -3.79 13.99
C PRO A 71 8.46 -4.19 13.61
N GLU A 72 8.31 -5.15 12.71
CA GLU A 72 7.07 -5.45 11.98
C GLU A 72 5.83 -5.49 12.86
N THR A 73 5.84 -6.31 13.91
CA THR A 73 4.69 -6.46 14.82
C THR A 73 4.30 -5.12 15.48
N ILE A 74 5.29 -4.35 15.94
CA ILE A 74 5.04 -3.06 16.60
C ILE A 74 4.50 -2.06 15.58
N GLY A 75 5.11 -2.00 14.40
CA GLY A 75 4.70 -1.09 13.33
C GLY A 75 3.28 -1.37 12.85
N LEU A 76 2.93 -2.63 12.61
CA LEU A 76 1.56 -3.03 12.24
C LEU A 76 0.52 -2.56 13.27
N ILE A 77 0.80 -2.74 14.57
CA ILE A 77 -0.09 -2.27 15.64
C ILE A 77 -0.20 -0.74 15.61
N VAL A 78 0.92 -0.03 15.50
CA VAL A 78 0.91 1.45 15.46
C VAL A 78 0.10 1.97 14.28
N VAL A 79 0.33 1.45 13.07
CA VAL A 79 -0.39 1.86 11.87
C VAL A 79 -1.87 1.45 11.95
N GLY A 80 -2.17 0.26 12.47
CA GLY A 80 -3.53 -0.18 12.72
C GLY A 80 -4.29 0.73 13.70
N LEU A 81 -3.64 1.17 14.79
CA LEU A 81 -4.21 2.15 15.72
C LEU A 81 -4.45 3.52 15.07
N VAL A 82 -3.55 3.96 14.18
CA VAL A 82 -3.77 5.19 13.38
C VAL A 82 -4.99 5.03 12.49
N GLY A 83 -5.17 3.88 11.84
CA GLY A 83 -6.36 3.56 11.05
C GLY A 83 -7.65 3.59 11.89
N ALA A 84 -7.62 3.01 13.11
CA ALA A 84 -8.75 3.03 14.03
C ALA A 84 -9.09 4.46 14.49
N ALA A 85 -8.07 5.26 14.85
CA ALA A 85 -8.25 6.67 15.21
C ALA A 85 -8.82 7.48 14.04
N LEU A 86 -8.33 7.26 12.82
CA LEU A 86 -8.85 7.92 11.61
C LEU A 86 -10.31 7.55 11.35
N THR A 87 -10.68 6.28 11.50
CA THR A 87 -12.08 5.82 11.42
C THR A 87 -12.96 6.55 12.43
N GLY A 88 -12.54 6.65 13.70
CA GLY A 88 -13.23 7.39 14.74
C GLY A 88 -13.36 8.89 14.43
N LEU A 89 -12.31 9.51 13.88
CA LEU A 89 -12.33 10.92 13.47
C LEU A 89 -13.30 11.17 12.31
N ILE A 90 -13.37 10.29 11.33
CA ILE A 90 -14.31 10.40 10.21
C ILE A 90 -15.75 10.34 10.75
N VAL A 91 -16.07 9.31 11.53
CA VAL A 91 -17.42 9.11 12.08
C VAL A 91 -17.80 10.29 12.98
N SER A 92 -16.94 10.68 13.91
CA SER A 92 -17.21 11.81 14.83
C SER A 92 -17.33 13.15 14.09
N GLY A 93 -16.56 13.35 13.01
CA GLY A 93 -16.65 14.52 12.15
C GLY A 93 -18.01 14.67 11.49
N PHE A 94 -18.61 13.59 11.00
CA PHE A 94 -19.96 13.58 10.45
C PHE A 94 -21.01 13.86 11.53
N LEU A 95 -20.87 13.24 12.70
CA LEU A 95 -21.82 13.45 13.80
C LEU A 95 -21.75 14.87 14.38
N ALA A 96 -20.57 15.46 14.43
CA ALA A 96 -20.38 16.80 15.01
C ALA A 96 -20.76 17.96 14.09
N HIS A 97 -21.00 17.73 12.79
CA HIS A 97 -21.26 18.80 11.82
C HIS A 97 -22.62 18.63 11.12
N PRO A 98 -23.74 19.12 11.72
CA PRO A 98 -25.10 18.88 11.20
C PRO A 98 -25.35 19.38 9.77
N LYS A 99 -24.54 20.33 9.30
CA LYS A 99 -24.68 20.98 7.98
C LYS A 99 -23.59 20.54 7.00
N ILE A 100 -22.85 19.45 7.29
CA ILE A 100 -21.67 19.03 6.55
C ILE A 100 -21.94 18.83 5.05
N PHE A 101 -23.06 18.20 4.69
CA PHE A 101 -23.42 17.97 3.28
C PHE A 101 -23.71 19.29 2.55
N ARG A 102 -24.45 20.23 3.17
CA ARG A 102 -24.72 21.54 2.57
C ARG A 102 -23.41 22.32 2.36
N ASP A 103 -22.55 22.35 3.35
CA ASP A 103 -21.32 23.12 3.34
C ASP A 103 -20.26 22.49 2.42
N ALA A 104 -20.36 21.19 2.12
CA ALA A 104 -19.52 20.49 1.16
C ALA A 104 -19.71 20.96 -0.31
N PHE A 105 -20.82 21.59 -0.63
CA PHE A 105 -21.08 22.17 -1.95
C PHE A 105 -20.81 23.69 -1.99
N ALA A 106 -20.61 24.34 -0.83
CA ALA A 106 -20.26 25.76 -0.78
C ALA A 106 -18.74 25.95 -0.97
N PHE A 107 -18.32 26.77 -1.94
CA PHE A 107 -16.91 27.11 -2.13
C PHE A 107 -16.70 28.62 -2.25
N ARG A 108 -16.00 29.17 -1.27
CA ARG A 108 -15.75 30.59 -1.14
C ARG A 108 -14.33 30.94 -1.61
N TRP A 109 -14.16 31.12 -2.93
CA TRP A 109 -12.87 31.44 -3.53
C TRP A 109 -12.31 32.80 -3.11
N ALA A 110 -13.19 33.78 -2.87
CA ALA A 110 -12.84 35.16 -2.51
C ALA A 110 -12.77 35.41 -1.00
N GLY A 111 -12.93 34.37 -0.16
CA GLY A 111 -12.94 34.50 1.30
C GLY A 111 -11.55 34.57 1.92
N ALA A 112 -11.48 34.85 3.23
CA ALA A 112 -10.26 34.78 4.01
C ALA A 112 -9.60 33.37 3.84
N LYS A 113 -8.27 33.31 3.77
CA LYS A 113 -7.51 32.06 3.55
C LYS A 113 -7.93 30.90 4.46
N ARG A 114 -8.35 31.21 5.69
CA ARG A 114 -8.85 30.23 6.66
C ARG A 114 -10.16 29.57 6.21
N LEU A 115 -11.07 30.34 5.61
CA LEU A 115 -12.36 29.82 5.11
C LEU A 115 -12.13 28.88 3.92
N SER A 116 -11.25 29.25 3.00
CA SER A 116 -10.95 28.40 1.83
C SER A 116 -10.27 27.09 2.22
N GLN A 117 -9.42 27.08 3.26
CA GLN A 117 -8.83 25.83 3.78
C GLN A 117 -9.86 24.94 4.47
N ALA A 118 -10.77 25.52 5.25
CA ALA A 118 -11.85 24.77 5.87
C ALA A 118 -12.85 24.23 4.84
N ASP A 119 -13.18 25.02 3.82
CA ASP A 119 -14.04 24.59 2.73
C ASP A 119 -13.41 23.44 1.92
N LEU A 120 -12.10 23.50 1.63
CA LEU A 120 -11.37 22.42 0.96
C LEU A 120 -11.34 21.14 1.81
N HIS A 121 -11.02 21.28 3.11
CA HIS A 121 -11.03 20.16 4.05
C HIS A 121 -12.40 19.49 4.09
N ASN A 122 -13.48 20.26 4.28
CA ASN A 122 -14.84 19.74 4.36
C ASN A 122 -15.27 19.04 3.07
N ARG A 123 -14.95 19.62 1.89
CA ARG A 123 -15.26 19.00 0.59
C ARG A 123 -14.56 17.67 0.40
N LEU A 124 -13.25 17.65 0.56
CA LEU A 124 -12.48 16.41 0.38
C LEU A 124 -12.90 15.35 1.40
N SER A 125 -13.23 15.77 2.64
CA SER A 125 -13.74 14.87 3.66
C SER A 125 -15.08 14.24 3.28
N VAL A 126 -16.03 15.05 2.80
CA VAL A 126 -17.38 14.55 2.47
C VAL A 126 -17.40 13.74 1.17
N TRP A 127 -16.74 14.25 0.13
CA TRP A 127 -16.73 13.57 -1.18
C TRP A 127 -15.90 12.29 -1.15
N GLY A 128 -14.80 12.29 -0.38
CA GLY A 128 -13.98 11.11 -0.19
C GLY A 128 -14.46 10.16 0.92
N ALA A 129 -15.50 10.52 1.68
CA ALA A 129 -15.90 9.81 2.90
C ALA A 129 -16.12 8.30 2.72
N PRO A 130 -16.82 7.81 1.69
CA PRO A 130 -17.00 6.37 1.51
C PRO A 130 -15.66 5.64 1.36
N PHE A 131 -14.76 6.20 0.56
CA PHE A 131 -13.42 5.66 0.37
C PHE A 131 -12.58 5.78 1.65
N HIS A 132 -12.54 6.99 2.26
CA HIS A 132 -11.74 7.23 3.47
C HIS A 132 -12.17 6.32 4.62
N LEU A 133 -13.48 6.10 4.80
CA LEU A 133 -14.00 5.20 5.82
C LEU A 133 -13.59 3.75 5.54
N VAL A 134 -13.75 3.29 4.30
CA VAL A 134 -13.41 1.92 3.92
C VAL A 134 -11.92 1.65 4.10
N VAL A 135 -11.02 2.53 3.60
CA VAL A 135 -9.58 2.28 3.71
C VAL A 135 -9.07 2.43 5.14
N ALA A 136 -9.63 3.36 5.94
CA ALA A 136 -9.26 3.52 7.34
C ALA A 136 -9.69 2.30 8.16
N TRP A 137 -10.93 1.86 7.99
CA TRP A 137 -11.48 0.70 8.72
C TRP A 137 -10.79 -0.61 8.32
N THR A 138 -10.63 -0.86 7.02
CA THR A 138 -9.93 -2.08 6.54
C THR A 138 -8.46 -2.06 6.89
N GLY A 139 -7.80 -0.89 6.85
CA GLY A 139 -6.42 -0.73 7.30
C GLY A 139 -6.25 -0.99 8.79
N ALA A 140 -7.17 -0.48 9.63
CA ALA A 140 -7.19 -0.78 11.06
C ALA A 140 -7.35 -2.29 11.30
N TYR A 141 -8.30 -2.91 10.60
CA TYR A 141 -8.56 -4.33 10.68
C TYR A 141 -7.34 -5.17 10.30
N ILE A 142 -6.70 -4.88 9.16
CA ILE A 142 -5.52 -5.60 8.67
C ILE A 142 -4.33 -5.38 9.62
N GLY A 143 -4.06 -4.13 10.02
CA GLY A 143 -2.94 -3.79 10.90
C GLY A 143 -3.08 -4.36 12.32
N LEU A 144 -4.31 -4.50 12.83
CA LEU A 144 -4.57 -5.07 14.15
C LEU A 144 -4.94 -6.56 14.09
N ALA A 145 -4.90 -7.22 12.93
CA ALA A 145 -5.37 -8.59 12.74
C ALA A 145 -4.68 -9.57 13.71
N THR A 146 -3.37 -9.45 13.88
CA THR A 146 -2.61 -10.32 14.82
C THR A 146 -3.06 -10.12 16.26
N LEU A 147 -3.24 -8.86 16.69
CA LEU A 147 -3.73 -8.55 18.05
C LEU A 147 -5.15 -9.07 18.27
N LEU A 148 -6.04 -8.88 17.28
CA LEU A 148 -7.41 -9.40 17.31
C LEU A 148 -7.43 -10.93 17.34
N LEU A 149 -6.54 -11.58 16.59
CA LEU A 149 -6.40 -13.03 16.57
C LEU A 149 -6.02 -13.57 17.96
N PHE A 150 -5.03 -12.97 18.61
CA PHE A 150 -4.65 -13.35 19.99
C PHE A 150 -5.78 -13.13 20.98
N ALA A 151 -6.49 -12.00 20.88
CA ALA A 151 -7.63 -11.72 21.76
C ALA A 151 -8.76 -12.75 21.58
N VAL A 152 -9.12 -13.04 20.33
CA VAL A 152 -10.15 -14.05 20.02
C VAL A 152 -9.71 -15.44 20.48
N ALA A 153 -8.46 -15.84 20.23
CA ALA A 153 -7.94 -17.13 20.67
C ALA A 153 -7.97 -17.25 22.21
N GLY A 154 -7.60 -16.19 22.93
CA GLY A 154 -7.64 -16.17 24.41
C GLY A 154 -9.06 -16.41 24.95
N VAL A 155 -10.07 -15.78 24.35
CA VAL A 155 -11.46 -15.86 24.81
C VAL A 155 -12.13 -17.15 24.37
N THR A 156 -11.90 -17.62 23.12
CA THR A 156 -12.71 -18.71 22.51
C THR A 156 -12.05 -20.08 22.58
N THR A 157 -10.71 -20.14 22.52
CA THR A 157 -9.97 -21.40 22.35
C THR A 157 -8.86 -21.60 23.40
N LYS A 158 -8.88 -20.85 24.50
CA LYS A 158 -7.86 -20.89 25.56
C LYS A 158 -6.43 -20.61 25.03
N GLY A 159 -6.32 -19.73 24.00
CA GLY A 159 -5.05 -19.35 23.39
C GLY A 159 -4.61 -20.19 22.19
N ASP A 160 -5.40 -21.19 21.79
CA ASP A 160 -5.09 -22.03 20.63
C ASP A 160 -5.42 -21.28 19.33
N ILE A 161 -4.40 -20.64 18.74
CA ILE A 161 -4.49 -19.85 17.52
C ILE A 161 -4.87 -20.74 16.31
N ALA A 162 -4.36 -21.98 16.26
CA ALA A 162 -4.61 -22.88 15.16
C ALA A 162 -6.12 -23.18 15.01
N LYS A 163 -6.83 -23.33 16.13
CA LYS A 163 -8.29 -23.53 16.12
C LYS A 163 -9.06 -22.31 15.61
N VAL A 164 -8.56 -21.10 15.85
CA VAL A 164 -9.20 -19.87 15.35
C VAL A 164 -8.94 -19.69 13.84
N THR A 165 -7.76 -20.04 13.38
CA THR A 165 -7.36 -19.83 11.98
C THR A 165 -7.78 -20.99 11.05
N ALA A 166 -7.93 -22.21 11.57
CA ALA A 166 -8.29 -23.39 10.77
C ALA A 166 -9.57 -23.21 9.92
N PRO A 167 -10.65 -22.55 10.41
CA PRO A 167 -11.83 -22.30 9.58
C PRO A 167 -11.58 -21.40 8.36
N ILE A 168 -10.54 -20.55 8.40
CA ILE A 168 -10.20 -19.56 7.36
C ILE A 168 -9.12 -20.09 6.42
N TYR A 169 -8.06 -20.68 7.01
CA TYR A 169 -6.85 -21.10 6.28
C TYR A 169 -6.75 -22.62 6.09
N GLY A 170 -7.63 -23.38 6.74
CA GLY A 170 -7.54 -24.82 6.83
C GLY A 170 -6.56 -25.29 7.90
N GLU A 171 -6.56 -26.59 8.17
CA GLU A 171 -5.59 -27.21 9.05
C GLU A 171 -4.23 -27.26 8.37
N VAL A 172 -3.17 -26.91 9.10
CA VAL A 172 -1.80 -27.04 8.62
C VAL A 172 -1.45 -28.54 8.57
N PRO A 173 -1.02 -29.07 7.43
CA PRO A 173 -0.60 -30.46 7.34
C PRO A 173 0.50 -30.77 8.36
N LYS A 174 0.50 -32.00 8.90
CA LYS A 174 1.60 -32.46 9.74
C LYS A 174 2.89 -32.50 8.92
N ALA A 175 3.97 -31.98 9.48
CA ALA A 175 5.27 -32.08 8.86
C ALA A 175 5.66 -33.56 8.70
N ASP A 176 5.91 -33.99 7.49
CA ASP A 176 6.45 -35.31 7.16
C ASP A 176 7.64 -35.10 6.20
N PRO A 177 8.89 -35.20 6.67
CA PRO A 177 10.08 -34.96 5.88
C PRO A 177 10.43 -36.12 4.94
N THR A 178 9.65 -37.21 4.94
CA THR A 178 9.89 -38.34 4.04
C THR A 178 9.90 -37.86 2.59
N PRO A 179 10.93 -38.24 1.78
CA PRO A 179 10.97 -37.84 0.37
C PRO A 179 9.73 -38.25 -0.41
N ALA A 180 9.24 -37.37 -1.26
CA ALA A 180 8.14 -37.60 -2.17
C ALA A 180 8.40 -36.96 -3.54
N PRO A 181 7.74 -37.42 -4.61
CA PRO A 181 7.86 -36.79 -5.92
C PRO A 181 7.45 -35.33 -5.90
N PHE A 182 8.02 -34.54 -6.80
CA PHE A 182 7.56 -33.15 -7.03
C PHE A 182 6.13 -33.14 -7.58
N PRO A 183 5.27 -32.21 -7.15
CA PRO A 183 3.87 -32.18 -7.57
C PRO A 183 3.72 -31.83 -9.05
N ASP A 184 2.72 -32.41 -9.70
CA ASP A 184 2.34 -32.10 -11.08
C ASP A 184 1.52 -30.81 -11.13
N LEU A 185 2.22 -29.69 -11.34
CA LEU A 185 1.58 -28.36 -11.46
C LEU A 185 0.88 -28.18 -12.81
N VAL A 186 1.24 -28.96 -13.82
CA VAL A 186 0.54 -28.94 -15.12
C VAL A 186 -0.86 -29.52 -14.96
N ALA A 187 -0.98 -30.68 -14.35
CA ALA A 187 -2.27 -31.29 -14.02
C ALA A 187 -3.06 -30.43 -13.03
N THR A 188 -2.39 -29.85 -12.01
CA THR A 188 -2.98 -28.89 -11.06
C THR A 188 -3.66 -27.72 -11.77
N LEU A 189 -2.98 -27.08 -12.72
CA LEU A 189 -3.54 -25.94 -13.46
C LEU A 189 -4.58 -26.37 -14.49
N ALA A 190 -4.42 -27.53 -15.11
CA ALA A 190 -5.43 -28.08 -16.03
C ALA A 190 -6.79 -28.32 -15.36
N TRP A 191 -6.82 -28.52 -14.04
CA TRP A 191 -8.08 -28.62 -13.30
C TRP A 191 -8.95 -27.35 -13.42
N PHE A 192 -8.35 -26.18 -13.67
CA PHE A 192 -9.06 -24.91 -13.87
C PHE A 192 -9.56 -24.72 -15.30
N ASP A 193 -9.12 -25.55 -16.25
CA ASP A 193 -9.57 -25.47 -17.63
C ASP A 193 -11.08 -25.71 -17.71
N GLY A 194 -11.77 -24.94 -18.54
CA GLY A 194 -13.22 -24.98 -18.64
C GLY A 194 -14.01 -24.35 -17.48
N LYS A 195 -13.32 -23.69 -16.51
CA LYS A 195 -13.94 -22.97 -15.39
C LYS A 195 -13.70 -21.45 -15.50
N PRO A 196 -14.45 -20.75 -16.37
CA PRO A 196 -14.22 -19.33 -16.69
C PRO A 196 -14.40 -18.40 -15.49
N ASP A 197 -15.15 -18.81 -14.49
CA ASP A 197 -15.39 -18.06 -13.25
C ASP A 197 -14.28 -18.27 -12.19
N LEU A 198 -13.25 -19.06 -12.50
CA LEU A 198 -12.10 -19.30 -11.62
C LEU A 198 -10.81 -18.96 -12.36
N LYS A 199 -10.12 -17.90 -11.93
CA LYS A 199 -8.84 -17.49 -12.51
C LYS A 199 -7.72 -17.73 -11.51
N PRO A 200 -6.91 -18.80 -11.67
CA PRO A 200 -5.76 -19.02 -10.80
C PRO A 200 -4.77 -17.86 -10.93
N THR A 201 -4.29 -17.35 -9.79
CA THR A 201 -3.39 -16.18 -9.74
C THR A 201 -2.16 -16.40 -8.91
N LEU A 202 -2.24 -17.28 -7.91
CA LEU A 202 -1.12 -17.58 -7.03
C LEU A 202 -1.12 -19.07 -6.68
N ILE A 203 0.06 -19.68 -6.71
CA ILE A 203 0.31 -21.04 -6.23
C ILE A 203 1.22 -20.94 -5.01
N SER A 204 0.79 -21.49 -3.89
CA SER A 204 1.62 -21.64 -2.70
C SER A 204 2.15 -23.06 -2.63
N LEU A 205 3.44 -23.20 -2.56
CA LEU A 205 4.17 -24.45 -2.53
C LEU A 205 4.91 -24.57 -1.19
N THR A 206 4.50 -25.51 -0.35
CA THR A 206 5.10 -25.70 0.98
C THR A 206 5.75 -27.07 1.07
N ALA A 207 6.89 -27.17 1.73
CA ALA A 207 7.64 -28.41 2.04
C ALA A 207 7.83 -29.34 0.82
N LEU A 208 8.12 -28.78 -0.36
CA LEU A 208 8.27 -29.50 -1.61
C LEU A 208 9.30 -30.64 -1.54
N GLY A 209 9.02 -31.73 -2.25
CA GLY A 209 9.86 -32.92 -2.26
C GLY A 209 9.71 -33.81 -1.03
N THR A 210 8.73 -33.56 -0.17
CA THR A 210 8.41 -34.36 1.01
C THR A 210 6.96 -34.83 1.02
N LYS A 211 6.62 -35.85 1.83
CA LYS A 211 5.24 -36.28 2.01
C LYS A 211 4.35 -35.22 2.67
N GLY A 212 4.95 -34.30 3.44
CA GLY A 212 4.25 -33.17 4.04
C GLY A 212 4.02 -32.00 3.08
N GLN A 213 4.33 -32.14 1.78
CA GLN A 213 4.15 -31.05 0.82
C GLN A 213 2.69 -30.66 0.63
N LEU A 214 2.48 -29.35 0.45
CA LEU A 214 1.18 -28.77 0.21
C LEU A 214 1.21 -27.89 -1.04
N VAL A 215 0.27 -28.16 -1.96
CA VAL A 215 0.04 -27.33 -3.14
C VAL A 215 -1.29 -26.64 -2.97
N GLU A 216 -1.30 -25.33 -2.84
CA GLU A 216 -2.51 -24.53 -2.78
C GLU A 216 -2.56 -23.54 -3.94
N VAL A 217 -3.70 -23.45 -4.59
CA VAL A 217 -3.94 -22.49 -5.66
C VAL A 217 -5.03 -21.51 -5.23
N ASN A 218 -4.67 -20.23 -5.22
CA ASN A 218 -5.60 -19.14 -5.06
C ASN A 218 -6.18 -18.76 -6.42
N ALA A 219 -7.49 -18.80 -6.56
CA ALA A 219 -8.19 -18.44 -7.78
C ALA A 219 -9.15 -17.25 -7.53
N LEU A 220 -9.01 -16.22 -8.34
CA LEU A 220 -9.94 -15.09 -8.34
C LEU A 220 -11.28 -15.51 -8.91
N MET A 221 -12.35 -14.98 -8.31
CA MET A 221 -13.71 -15.05 -8.82
C MET A 221 -14.10 -13.65 -9.33
N PRO A 222 -14.16 -13.41 -10.66
CA PRO A 222 -14.33 -12.06 -11.22
C PRO A 222 -15.58 -11.31 -10.80
N LYS A 223 -16.62 -12.03 -10.35
CA LYS A 223 -17.91 -11.46 -9.91
C LYS A 223 -18.05 -11.35 -8.38
N ARG A 224 -17.00 -11.65 -7.63
CA ARG A 224 -16.99 -11.62 -6.18
C ARG A 224 -15.90 -10.68 -5.66
N LEU A 225 -16.23 -9.92 -4.65
CA LEU A 225 -15.27 -9.02 -3.97
C LEU A 225 -14.58 -9.81 -2.86
N ILE A 226 -13.78 -10.79 -3.24
CA ILE A 226 -12.93 -11.59 -2.36
C ILE A 226 -11.52 -11.63 -2.94
N TYR A 227 -10.50 -11.81 -2.09
CA TYR A 227 -9.13 -11.86 -2.59
C TYR A 227 -8.83 -13.14 -3.36
N ALA A 228 -9.40 -14.28 -2.99
CA ALA A 228 -9.33 -15.54 -3.73
C ALA A 228 -10.24 -16.62 -3.12
N GLU A 229 -10.59 -17.63 -3.92
CA GLU A 229 -10.95 -18.96 -3.45
C GLU A 229 -9.69 -19.80 -3.39
N ARG A 230 -9.57 -20.66 -2.38
CA ARG A 230 -8.39 -21.50 -2.18
C ARG A 230 -8.69 -22.97 -2.43
N TYR A 231 -7.87 -23.59 -3.27
CA TYR A 231 -7.96 -24.99 -3.65
C TYR A 231 -6.68 -25.71 -3.30
N THR A 232 -6.77 -26.89 -2.69
CA THR A 232 -5.63 -27.75 -2.35
C THR A 232 -5.58 -28.93 -3.30
N PHE A 233 -4.37 -29.31 -3.72
CA PHE A 233 -4.13 -30.38 -4.68
C PHE A 233 -3.15 -31.40 -4.13
N ASP A 234 -3.31 -32.67 -4.55
CA ASP A 234 -2.34 -33.73 -4.29
C ASP A 234 -1.17 -33.72 -5.30
N VAL A 235 -0.24 -34.65 -5.13
CA VAL A 235 0.98 -34.77 -5.95
C VAL A 235 0.66 -35.00 -7.43
N GLN A 236 -0.48 -35.62 -7.72
CA GLN A 236 -0.95 -35.91 -9.09
C GLN A 236 -1.78 -34.76 -9.69
N GLY A 237 -1.89 -33.63 -9.01
CA GLY A 237 -2.70 -32.48 -9.47
C GLY A 237 -4.20 -32.68 -9.33
N ARG A 238 -4.67 -33.62 -8.52
CA ARG A 238 -6.09 -33.82 -8.25
C ARG A 238 -6.52 -32.91 -7.08
N MET A 239 -7.62 -32.21 -7.24
CA MET A 239 -8.15 -31.32 -6.21
C MET A 239 -8.67 -32.15 -5.03
N THR A 240 -8.13 -31.89 -3.83
CA THR A 240 -8.46 -32.62 -2.61
C THR A 240 -9.36 -31.83 -1.67
N ARG A 241 -9.27 -30.48 -1.68
CA ARG A 241 -10.04 -29.62 -0.80
C ARG A 241 -10.29 -28.25 -1.43
N LYS A 242 -11.49 -27.72 -1.19
CA LYS A 242 -11.83 -26.31 -1.41
C LYS A 242 -12.03 -25.61 -0.05
N LEU A 243 -11.41 -24.46 0.13
CA LEU A 243 -11.72 -23.53 1.21
C LEU A 243 -12.57 -22.40 0.62
N GLY A 244 -13.88 -22.47 0.93
CA GLY A 244 -14.84 -21.49 0.46
C GLY A 244 -14.74 -20.20 1.27
N LEU A 245 -14.38 -19.10 0.58
CA LEU A 245 -14.44 -17.76 1.14
C LEU A 245 -15.62 -16.97 0.58
N SER A 246 -16.16 -17.38 -0.58
CA SER A 246 -17.25 -16.70 -1.27
C SER A 246 -18.64 -17.22 -0.92
N ASP A 247 -18.74 -18.46 -0.55
CA ASP A 247 -20.00 -19.22 -0.35
C ASP A 247 -20.23 -19.67 1.09
N ASP A 248 -19.33 -19.31 1.99
CA ASP A 248 -19.43 -19.57 3.41
C ASP A 248 -20.02 -18.36 4.18
N GLY A 249 -20.11 -18.45 5.51
CA GLY A 249 -20.72 -17.45 6.37
C GLY A 249 -20.25 -16.01 6.15
N LEU A 250 -21.11 -15.04 6.47
CA LEU A 250 -20.85 -13.59 6.28
C LEU A 250 -19.51 -13.13 6.83
N GLY A 251 -19.06 -13.67 7.96
CA GLY A 251 -17.76 -13.32 8.57
C GLY A 251 -16.58 -13.62 7.65
N LYS A 252 -16.56 -14.78 6.97
CA LYS A 252 -15.52 -15.13 6.00
C LYS A 252 -15.56 -14.25 4.76
N GLN A 253 -16.75 -13.91 4.27
CA GLN A 253 -16.89 -13.01 3.12
C GLN A 253 -16.39 -11.61 3.45
N VAL A 254 -16.70 -11.06 4.63
CA VAL A 254 -16.19 -9.76 5.11
C VAL A 254 -14.67 -9.79 5.24
N PHE A 255 -14.13 -10.85 5.86
CA PHE A 255 -12.69 -11.08 5.94
C PHE A 255 -12.05 -11.08 4.56
N ALA A 256 -12.55 -11.89 3.65
CA ALA A 256 -11.98 -12.04 2.30
C ALA A 256 -12.13 -10.78 1.44
N SER A 257 -13.13 -9.92 1.72
CA SER A 257 -13.36 -8.66 1.01
C SER A 257 -12.50 -7.51 1.52
N SER A 258 -11.98 -7.58 2.75
CA SER A 258 -11.20 -6.49 3.36
C SER A 258 -9.93 -6.16 2.58
N TYR A 259 -9.24 -7.17 2.07
CA TYR A 259 -8.03 -7.00 1.25
C TYR A 259 -8.32 -6.30 -0.08
N PRO A 260 -9.19 -6.82 -0.98
CA PRO A 260 -9.45 -6.12 -2.23
C PRO A 260 -10.04 -4.72 -2.04
N LEU A 261 -10.81 -4.48 -0.98
CA LEU A 261 -11.30 -3.14 -0.63
C LEU A 261 -10.17 -2.21 -0.18
N HIS A 262 -9.21 -2.69 0.58
CA HIS A 262 -8.08 -1.85 1.02
C HIS A 262 -7.13 -1.54 -0.13
N PHE A 263 -6.77 -2.55 -0.92
CA PHE A 263 -5.79 -2.43 -2.00
C PHE A 263 -6.35 -1.92 -3.32
N GLY A 264 -7.66 -1.81 -3.47
CA GLY A 264 -8.29 -1.46 -4.76
C GLY A 264 -8.05 -2.50 -5.84
N SER A 265 -7.92 -3.78 -5.46
CA SER A 265 -7.63 -4.90 -6.38
C SER A 265 -8.86 -5.37 -7.16
N PHE A 266 -9.80 -4.48 -7.44
CA PHE A 266 -11.02 -4.74 -8.20
C PHE A 266 -11.26 -3.60 -9.19
N GLY A 267 -12.03 -3.87 -10.27
CA GLY A 267 -12.40 -2.84 -11.24
C GLY A 267 -11.27 -2.26 -12.09
N GLY A 268 -10.06 -2.84 -12.01
CA GLY A 268 -8.92 -2.51 -12.87
C GLY A 268 -8.37 -1.09 -12.72
N LEU A 269 -7.79 -0.55 -13.79
CA LEU A 269 -7.10 0.74 -13.80
C LEU A 269 -7.96 1.94 -13.34
N PRO A 270 -9.25 2.07 -13.71
CA PRO A 270 -10.08 3.18 -13.22
C PRO A 270 -10.18 3.23 -11.70
N VAL A 271 -10.35 2.08 -11.03
CA VAL A 271 -10.39 2.01 -9.56
C VAL A 271 -9.04 2.36 -8.97
N LYS A 272 -7.93 1.89 -9.54
CA LYS A 272 -6.58 2.25 -9.07
C LYS A 272 -6.31 3.75 -9.16
N ILE A 273 -6.73 4.40 -10.25
CA ILE A 273 -6.62 5.87 -10.39
C ILE A 273 -7.47 6.56 -9.32
N ALA A 274 -8.72 6.12 -9.13
CA ALA A 274 -9.59 6.68 -8.09
C ALA A 274 -8.99 6.53 -6.69
N TYR A 275 -8.41 5.37 -6.36
CA TYR A 275 -7.70 5.13 -5.10
C TYR A 275 -6.50 6.05 -4.93
N GLY A 276 -5.72 6.28 -5.97
CA GLY A 276 -4.60 7.22 -5.94
C GLY A 276 -5.05 8.65 -5.67
N LEU A 277 -6.09 9.12 -6.36
CA LEU A 277 -6.62 10.47 -6.18
C LEU A 277 -7.28 10.68 -4.80
N LEU A 278 -8.08 9.71 -4.36
CA LEU A 278 -8.75 9.76 -3.05
C LEU A 278 -7.77 9.55 -1.89
N GLY A 279 -6.72 8.76 -2.08
CA GLY A 279 -5.62 8.62 -1.12
C GLY A 279 -4.84 9.93 -0.98
N ALA A 280 -4.54 10.61 -2.09
CA ALA A 280 -3.94 11.95 -2.05
C ALA A 280 -4.87 12.96 -1.37
N ALA A 281 -6.18 12.90 -1.62
CA ALA A 281 -7.17 13.71 -0.93
C ALA A 281 -7.17 13.46 0.59
N LEU A 282 -7.05 12.20 1.03
CA LEU A 282 -6.94 11.85 2.45
C LEU A 282 -5.69 12.46 3.10
N CYS A 283 -4.55 12.47 2.41
CA CYS A 283 -3.35 13.15 2.89
C CYS A 283 -3.59 14.66 3.08
N VAL A 284 -4.31 15.30 2.14
CA VAL A 284 -4.70 16.73 2.25
C VAL A 284 -5.67 16.95 3.41
N VAL A 285 -6.66 16.08 3.58
CA VAL A 285 -7.63 16.14 4.70
C VAL A 285 -6.89 16.05 6.04
N THR A 286 -6.01 15.05 6.19
CA THR A 286 -5.26 14.83 7.43
C THR A 286 -4.34 16.02 7.75
N SER A 287 -3.57 16.49 6.76
CA SER A 287 -2.64 17.60 6.95
C SER A 287 -3.35 18.94 7.20
N SER A 288 -4.45 19.20 6.50
CA SER A 288 -5.26 20.42 6.71
C SER A 288 -6.01 20.41 8.03
N GLY A 289 -6.47 19.26 8.52
CA GLY A 289 -7.12 19.12 9.82
C GLY A 289 -6.25 19.61 10.97
N VAL A 290 -5.00 19.17 11.04
CA VAL A 290 -4.04 19.65 12.04
C VAL A 290 -3.72 21.14 11.85
N THR A 291 -3.58 21.60 10.60
CA THR A 291 -3.33 23.01 10.30
C THR A 291 -4.49 23.90 10.76
N ILE A 292 -5.74 23.49 10.53
CA ILE A 292 -6.95 24.19 11.01
C ILE A 292 -6.97 24.21 12.54
N TRP A 293 -6.65 23.11 13.20
CA TRP A 293 -6.59 23.03 14.65
C TRP A 293 -5.55 23.98 15.24
N LEU A 294 -4.33 24.02 14.67
CA LEU A 294 -3.26 24.93 15.07
C LEU A 294 -3.66 26.40 14.89
N THR A 295 -4.30 26.73 13.75
CA THR A 295 -4.80 28.09 13.48
C THR A 295 -5.87 28.50 14.49
N ARG A 296 -6.85 27.62 14.79
CA ARG A 296 -7.87 27.90 15.82
C ARG A 296 -7.26 28.09 17.21
N ARG A 297 -6.22 27.34 17.53
CA ARG A 297 -5.49 27.50 18.80
C ARG A 297 -4.82 28.86 18.90
N ARG A 298 -4.20 29.35 17.84
CA ARG A 298 -3.59 30.67 17.74
C ARG A 298 -4.63 31.79 17.87
N ASP A 299 -5.77 31.67 17.16
CA ASP A 299 -6.86 32.64 17.20
C ASP A 299 -7.48 32.79 18.62
N ARG A 300 -7.35 31.72 19.45
CA ARG A 300 -7.79 31.72 20.85
C ARG A 300 -6.71 32.22 21.83
N GLY A 301 -5.66 32.86 21.36
CA GLY A 301 -4.60 33.38 22.21
C GLY A 301 -3.68 32.29 22.82
N ARG A 302 -3.70 31.07 22.28
CA ARG A 302 -2.87 29.94 22.75
C ARG A 302 -1.98 29.41 21.62
N PRO A 303 -1.07 30.24 21.05
CA PRO A 303 -0.22 29.82 19.95
C PRO A 303 0.68 28.63 20.36
N ALA A 304 0.97 27.78 19.39
CA ALA A 304 1.90 26.66 19.55
C ALA A 304 2.97 26.73 18.46
N GLU A 305 3.76 27.80 18.47
CA GLU A 305 4.70 28.14 17.40
C GLU A 305 5.69 27.02 17.05
N ARG A 306 6.24 26.35 18.06
CA ARG A 306 7.14 25.21 17.84
C ARG A 306 6.45 24.06 17.10
N LEU A 307 5.19 23.78 17.49
CA LEU A 307 4.42 22.72 16.85
C LEU A 307 3.99 23.11 15.42
N GLU A 308 3.65 24.37 15.18
CA GLU A 308 3.33 24.88 13.83
C GLU A 308 4.52 24.72 12.88
N LYS A 309 5.73 25.05 13.36
CA LYS A 309 6.97 24.90 12.59
C LYS A 309 7.31 23.43 12.34
N ALA A 310 7.24 22.60 13.38
CA ALA A 310 7.48 21.17 13.28
C ALA A 310 6.46 20.53 12.32
N TRP A 311 5.19 20.90 12.41
CA TRP A 311 4.14 20.40 11.51
C TRP A 311 4.38 20.78 10.04
N ALA A 312 4.78 22.02 9.77
CA ALA A 312 5.15 22.45 8.43
C ALA A 312 6.33 21.64 7.86
N ALA A 313 7.35 21.38 8.70
CA ALA A 313 8.50 20.55 8.34
C ALA A 313 8.12 19.07 8.16
N ILE A 314 7.23 18.52 8.98
CA ILE A 314 6.73 17.15 8.80
C ILE A 314 6.01 17.01 7.47
N VAL A 315 5.01 17.84 7.18
CA VAL A 315 4.19 17.73 5.97
C VAL A 315 5.01 17.92 4.70
N TRP A 316 5.75 19.01 4.60
CA TRP A 316 6.52 19.33 3.39
C TRP A 316 7.88 18.64 3.35
N GLY A 317 8.47 18.38 4.53
CA GLY A 317 9.69 17.60 4.66
C GLY A 317 9.49 16.16 4.25
N SER A 318 8.41 15.49 4.67
CA SER A 318 8.11 14.13 4.22
C SER A 318 7.97 14.06 2.70
N THR A 319 7.30 15.05 2.09
CA THR A 319 7.15 15.11 0.63
C THR A 319 8.50 15.30 -0.06
N ALA A 320 9.36 16.18 0.47
CA ALA A 320 10.68 16.44 -0.08
C ALA A 320 11.63 15.23 0.08
N THR A 321 11.62 14.59 1.24
CA THR A 321 12.49 13.43 1.51
C THR A 321 12.02 12.17 0.78
N LEU A 322 10.72 12.01 0.51
CA LEU A 322 10.21 10.98 -0.40
C LEU A 322 10.75 11.18 -1.83
N ALA A 323 10.68 12.39 -2.35
CA ALA A 323 11.24 12.70 -3.66
C ALA A 323 12.76 12.50 -3.69
N LEU A 324 13.48 12.93 -2.62
CA LEU A 324 14.92 12.76 -2.47
C LEU A 324 15.32 11.29 -2.44
N SER A 325 14.59 10.46 -1.67
CA SER A 325 14.89 9.03 -1.57
C SER A 325 14.70 8.32 -2.91
N ALA A 326 13.68 8.72 -3.70
CA ALA A 326 13.49 8.21 -5.06
C ALA A 326 14.66 8.61 -5.98
N ALA A 327 15.05 9.87 -5.94
CA ALA A 327 16.15 10.39 -6.77
C ALA A 327 17.48 9.70 -6.45
N LEU A 328 17.84 9.58 -5.17
CA LEU A 328 19.09 8.96 -4.74
C LEU A 328 19.11 7.45 -4.98
N GLN A 329 18.00 6.77 -4.78
CA GLN A 329 17.87 5.35 -5.12
C GLN A 329 18.03 5.11 -6.63
N LEU A 330 17.38 5.94 -7.44
CA LEU A 330 17.44 5.83 -8.89
C LEU A 330 18.84 6.14 -9.43
N ALA A 331 19.47 7.23 -8.96
CA ALA A 331 20.76 7.70 -9.46
C ALA A 331 21.93 6.88 -8.92
N LEU A 332 21.96 6.65 -7.61
CA LEU A 332 23.12 6.19 -6.85
C LEU A 332 22.91 4.84 -6.12
N LYS A 333 21.71 4.24 -6.20
CA LYS A 333 21.33 3.01 -5.48
C LYS A 333 21.48 3.11 -3.95
N VAL A 334 21.36 4.32 -3.38
CA VAL A 334 21.41 4.52 -1.92
C VAL A 334 20.12 4.01 -1.29
N PRO A 335 20.17 3.25 -0.16
CA PRO A 335 18.98 2.72 0.50
C PRO A 335 17.97 3.81 0.88
N PRO A 336 16.68 3.69 0.47
CA PRO A 336 15.68 4.75 0.65
C PRO A 336 15.34 5.06 2.12
N VAL A 337 15.46 4.09 3.01
CA VAL A 337 15.14 4.24 4.44
C VAL A 337 15.98 5.36 5.07
N TRP A 338 17.29 5.35 4.84
CA TRP A 338 18.18 6.36 5.41
C TRP A 338 18.01 7.73 4.76
N THR A 339 17.79 7.76 3.44
CA THR A 339 17.62 9.02 2.69
C THR A 339 16.25 9.66 2.90
N PHE A 340 15.32 8.95 3.54
CA PHE A 340 14.05 9.48 3.99
C PHE A 340 14.10 9.93 5.46
N TRP A 341 14.37 9.01 6.40
CA TRP A 341 14.21 9.28 7.84
C TRP A 341 15.25 10.26 8.40
N ALA A 342 16.53 10.12 8.03
CA ALA A 342 17.56 10.97 8.59
C ALA A 342 17.40 12.45 8.16
N PRO A 343 17.21 12.78 6.86
CA PRO A 343 16.94 14.17 6.47
C PRO A 343 15.64 14.71 7.06
N LEU A 344 14.58 13.90 7.16
CA LEU A 344 13.32 14.31 7.78
C LEU A 344 13.52 14.70 9.25
N ALA A 345 14.23 13.90 10.02
CA ALA A 345 14.53 14.19 11.42
C ALA A 345 15.31 15.50 11.55
N VAL A 346 16.34 15.71 10.71
CA VAL A 346 17.13 16.95 10.67
C VAL A 346 16.24 18.15 10.32
N LEU A 347 15.37 18.04 9.31
CA LEU A 347 14.44 19.09 8.91
C LEU A 347 13.48 19.48 10.04
N VAL A 348 12.91 18.50 10.75
CA VAL A 348 12.01 18.74 11.87
C VAL A 348 12.72 19.38 13.05
N ALA A 349 13.92 18.91 13.39
CA ALA A 349 14.76 19.51 14.43
C ALA A 349 15.15 20.95 14.10
N ALA A 350 15.61 21.20 12.87
CA ALA A 350 15.99 22.53 12.39
C ALA A 350 14.79 23.50 12.34
N ALA A 351 13.60 23.02 12.03
CA ALA A 351 12.39 23.84 11.95
C ALA A 351 12.05 24.52 13.28
N VAL A 352 12.34 23.87 14.40
CA VAL A 352 12.09 24.45 15.74
C VAL A 352 12.98 25.67 16.01
N ALA A 353 14.19 25.71 15.43
CA ALA A 353 15.16 26.78 15.59
C ALA A 353 14.89 28.00 14.68
N VAL A 354 14.20 27.82 13.55
CA VAL A 354 13.94 28.88 12.57
C VAL A 354 12.71 29.71 12.97
N LYS A 355 12.79 31.04 12.77
CA LYS A 355 11.74 31.99 13.21
C LYS A 355 10.40 31.89 12.42
N ASP A 356 10.40 31.45 11.16
CA ASP A 356 9.22 31.49 10.30
C ASP A 356 8.89 30.12 9.65
N ALA A 357 7.71 29.60 9.97
CA ALA A 357 7.16 28.37 9.35
C ALA A 357 6.93 28.53 7.83
N ARG A 358 6.67 29.74 7.35
CA ARG A 358 6.45 29.99 5.91
C ARG A 358 7.71 29.79 5.10
N PHE A 359 8.87 30.08 5.67
CA PHE A 359 10.16 29.79 5.05
C PHE A 359 10.26 28.30 4.71
N TRP A 360 9.96 27.43 5.67
CA TRP A 360 10.01 25.98 5.48
C TRP A 360 9.04 25.50 4.41
N ILE A 361 7.78 25.97 4.45
CA ILE A 361 6.78 25.61 3.46
C ILE A 361 7.25 25.96 2.05
N VAL A 362 7.74 27.18 1.83
CA VAL A 362 8.14 27.64 0.49
C VAL A 362 9.40 26.92 0.02
N SER A 363 10.43 26.82 0.87
CA SER A 363 11.71 26.22 0.51
C SER A 363 11.56 24.72 0.21
N LEU A 364 10.81 23.98 1.04
CA LEU A 364 10.59 22.54 0.84
C LEU A 364 9.72 22.26 -0.39
N ARG A 365 8.74 23.11 -0.70
CA ARG A 365 7.95 23.00 -1.94
C ARG A 365 8.82 23.21 -3.17
N ILE A 366 9.71 24.21 -3.16
CA ILE A 366 10.67 24.44 -4.26
C ILE A 366 11.59 23.23 -4.41
N ALA A 367 12.17 22.77 -3.30
CA ALA A 367 13.05 21.60 -3.29
C ALA A 367 12.34 20.35 -3.85
N THR A 368 11.13 20.06 -3.37
CA THR A 368 10.34 18.92 -3.85
C THR A 368 10.10 19.00 -5.35
N SER A 369 9.65 20.17 -5.85
CA SER A 369 9.38 20.35 -7.28
C SER A 369 10.64 20.17 -8.12
N ALA A 370 11.78 20.72 -7.68
CA ALA A 370 13.05 20.56 -8.37
C ALA A 370 13.54 19.10 -8.37
N ILE A 371 13.41 18.40 -7.23
CA ILE A 371 13.81 16.99 -7.12
C ILE A 371 12.94 16.10 -8.01
N LEU A 372 11.61 16.30 -8.03
CA LEU A 372 10.71 15.53 -8.91
C LEU A 372 11.04 15.72 -10.39
N ALA A 373 11.35 16.94 -10.81
CA ALA A 373 11.83 17.21 -12.16
C ALA A 373 13.20 16.53 -12.43
N ALA A 374 14.11 16.56 -11.46
CA ALA A 374 15.41 15.89 -11.57
C ALA A 374 15.27 14.36 -11.68
N VAL A 375 14.31 13.73 -10.99
CA VAL A 375 14.01 12.29 -11.15
C VAL A 375 13.68 11.98 -12.60
N VAL A 376 12.84 12.77 -13.26
CA VAL A 376 12.50 12.58 -14.67
C VAL A 376 13.72 12.70 -15.58
N VAL A 377 14.58 13.69 -15.32
CA VAL A 377 15.84 13.87 -16.08
C VAL A 377 16.75 12.66 -15.89
N VAL A 378 16.98 12.22 -14.64
CA VAL A 378 17.81 11.03 -14.34
C VAL A 378 17.24 9.78 -15.04
N GLN A 379 15.93 9.62 -15.03
CA GLN A 379 15.28 8.50 -15.71
C GLN A 379 15.50 8.54 -17.22
N ALA A 380 15.35 9.72 -17.83
CA ALA A 380 15.59 9.92 -19.26
C ALA A 380 17.06 9.63 -19.64
N VAL A 381 18.03 10.11 -18.84
CA VAL A 381 19.45 9.85 -19.08
C VAL A 381 19.79 8.36 -18.90
N LYS A 382 19.22 7.71 -17.89
CA LYS A 382 19.59 6.33 -17.55
C LYS A 382 18.95 5.28 -18.47
N PHE A 383 17.72 5.51 -18.92
CA PHE A 383 16.92 4.54 -19.67
C PHE A 383 16.64 4.98 -21.12
N GLY A 384 17.07 6.16 -21.53
CA GLY A 384 16.90 6.66 -22.90
C GLY A 384 15.45 6.62 -23.36
N GLY A 385 15.20 6.06 -24.54
CA GLY A 385 13.87 5.96 -25.14
C GLY A 385 12.85 5.20 -24.29
N LEU A 386 13.28 4.27 -23.42
CA LEU A 386 12.39 3.51 -22.53
C LEU A 386 11.71 4.41 -21.47
N ALA A 387 12.30 5.54 -21.12
CA ALA A 387 11.69 6.52 -20.24
C ALA A 387 10.46 7.23 -20.83
N PHE A 388 10.31 7.20 -22.16
CA PHE A 388 9.26 7.91 -22.89
C PHE A 388 8.19 7.00 -23.50
N GLY A 389 8.18 5.70 -23.15
CA GLY A 389 7.24 4.71 -23.65
C GLY A 389 6.37 4.10 -22.55
N GLY A 390 5.16 3.68 -22.93
CA GLY A 390 4.26 2.90 -22.07
C GLY A 390 4.01 3.51 -20.69
N VAL A 391 4.13 2.70 -19.65
CA VAL A 391 3.90 3.09 -18.25
C VAL A 391 4.92 4.13 -17.78
N SER A 392 6.17 4.07 -18.25
CA SER A 392 7.23 5.03 -17.86
C SER A 392 6.86 6.47 -18.24
N LEU A 393 6.28 6.69 -19.42
CA LEU A 393 5.79 8.01 -19.82
C LEU A 393 4.69 8.51 -18.87
N GLY A 394 3.73 7.66 -18.50
CA GLY A 394 2.67 8.00 -17.56
C GLY A 394 3.21 8.42 -16.20
N VAL A 395 4.19 7.68 -15.67
CA VAL A 395 4.88 8.02 -14.42
C VAL A 395 5.60 9.36 -14.52
N ASN A 396 6.37 9.58 -15.59
CA ASN A 396 7.12 10.83 -15.80
C ASN A 396 6.20 12.04 -15.91
N LEU A 397 5.11 11.94 -16.67
CA LEU A 397 4.11 13.00 -16.76
C LEU A 397 3.45 13.30 -15.42
N THR A 398 3.16 12.26 -14.62
CA THR A 398 2.61 12.41 -13.27
C THR A 398 3.59 13.13 -12.35
N LEU A 399 4.88 12.78 -12.38
CA LEU A 399 5.92 13.45 -11.58
C LEU A 399 6.05 14.93 -11.96
N LEU A 400 6.04 15.26 -13.26
CA LEU A 400 6.07 16.65 -13.74
C LEU A 400 4.82 17.43 -13.34
N ALA A 401 3.64 16.82 -13.44
CA ALA A 401 2.39 17.43 -13.00
C ALA A 401 2.40 17.70 -11.48
N LEU A 402 2.87 16.74 -10.67
CA LEU A 402 3.03 16.92 -9.23
C LEU A 402 4.06 18.03 -8.93
N ALA A 403 5.19 18.08 -9.63
CA ALA A 403 6.18 19.14 -9.50
C ALA A 403 5.55 20.51 -9.77
N ALA A 404 4.75 20.63 -10.83
CA ALA A 404 4.04 21.85 -11.16
C ALA A 404 3.01 22.24 -10.08
N VAL A 405 2.20 21.32 -9.58
CA VAL A 405 1.19 21.57 -8.55
C VAL A 405 1.82 21.97 -7.21
N ILE A 406 2.93 21.33 -6.86
CA ILE A 406 3.64 21.58 -5.60
C ILE A 406 4.40 22.92 -5.66
N ALA A 407 4.87 23.36 -6.81
CA ALA A 407 5.60 24.61 -6.96
C ALA A 407 4.85 25.80 -6.33
N PRO A 408 5.53 26.69 -5.60
CA PRO A 408 4.88 27.86 -5.02
C PRO A 408 4.64 28.92 -6.09
N TRP A 409 3.52 28.83 -6.78
CA TRP A 409 3.10 29.86 -7.74
C TRP A 409 2.78 31.14 -7.00
N ARG A 410 3.65 32.11 -7.01
CA ARG A 410 3.34 33.47 -6.55
C ARG A 410 2.58 34.20 -7.68
N LYS A 411 1.36 34.66 -7.41
CA LYS A 411 0.93 35.90 -8.03
C LYS A 411 1.92 36.98 -7.56
N PRO A 412 2.53 37.77 -8.46
CA PRO A 412 3.31 38.92 -8.05
C PRO A 412 2.42 39.75 -7.11
N LEU A 413 2.88 40.00 -5.89
CA LEU A 413 2.25 40.98 -5.04
C LEU A 413 2.28 42.27 -5.85
N ALA A 414 1.09 42.74 -6.30
CA ALA A 414 0.96 44.10 -6.73
C ALA A 414 1.60 44.94 -5.61
N ARG A 415 2.69 45.64 -5.91
CA ARG A 415 3.25 46.64 -5.02
C ARG A 415 2.07 47.56 -4.69
N ALA A 416 1.63 47.59 -3.46
CA ALA A 416 0.83 48.67 -2.98
C ALA A 416 1.65 49.93 -3.26
N ALA A 417 1.21 50.69 -4.22
CA ALA A 417 1.70 52.03 -4.42
C ALA A 417 1.50 52.77 -3.09
N ALA A 418 2.60 53.32 -2.59
CA ALA A 418 2.66 54.14 -1.40
C ALA A 418 1.79 55.42 -1.56
#